data_822113660cd27d26b4be8382a645b083
#
_entry.id   822113660cd27d26b4be8382a645b083
#
_cell.length_a   1.000
_cell.length_b   1.000
_cell.length_c   1.000
_cell.angle_alpha   90.00
_cell.angle_beta   90.00
_cell.angle_gamma   90.00
#
_symmetry.space_group_name_H-M   'P 1'
#
loop_
_entity.id
_entity.type
_entity.pdbx_description
1 polymer ?
#
loop_
_entity_poly.entity_id
_entity_poly.type
_entity_poly.pdbx_seq_one_letter_code
_entity_poly.pdbx_strand_id
1 'polypeptide(L)'
;MTLPIIHHPGYSCEWPERHPFPMAKFRALRERLSTLGFDALDEVRWMTPRPASSKALLRTHTADYLQRFYLGEIAPTRRTPSGFPWSPALVERTLLEVGGTLATVQTALETGLALNSAGGTHHAYADRASGYCLLNDLAVAVHDLLAEHRLERILIVDCDVHQGDGTAWIFRHEPRVFTFSIHGEANFPFEKVQSDRDVALPRGTGDDTYLRCLARELDPILSDFRPQFVLFDAGADVHAGDRLGHFSLSTCLLYTSPSPRD
;
A
#
# COMPACT_ATOMS: atom_id res chain seq x y z
N MET A 1 -16.31 11.41 15.88
CA MET A 1 -15.94 11.27 14.46
C MET A 1 -15.88 9.78 14.15
N THR A 2 -16.54 9.33 13.10
CA THR A 2 -16.56 7.91 12.73
C THR A 2 -15.34 7.58 11.89
N LEU A 3 -14.66 6.48 12.17
CA LEU A 3 -13.52 5.94 11.41
C LEU A 3 -14.04 4.92 10.38
N PRO A 4 -14.09 5.26 9.09
CA PRO A 4 -14.41 4.29 8.05
C PRO A 4 -13.26 3.31 7.85
N ILE A 5 -13.58 2.01 7.85
CA ILE A 5 -12.63 0.95 7.54
C ILE A 5 -13.18 0.13 6.37
N ILE A 6 -12.47 0.16 5.28
CA ILE A 6 -12.83 -0.58 4.07
C ILE A 6 -12.29 -2.01 4.19
N HIS A 7 -13.17 -2.98 4.03
CA HIS A 7 -12.84 -4.40 4.06
C HIS A 7 -13.75 -5.21 3.16
N HIS A 8 -13.18 -6.24 2.53
CA HIS A 8 -13.94 -7.23 1.76
C HIS A 8 -13.46 -8.66 2.11
N PRO A 9 -14.37 -9.62 2.35
CA PRO A 9 -13.97 -11.03 2.58
C PRO A 9 -13.10 -11.61 1.46
N GLY A 10 -13.33 -11.19 0.22
CA GLY A 10 -12.55 -11.57 -0.96
C GLY A 10 -11.12 -11.01 -1.02
N TYR A 11 -10.65 -10.27 -0.02
CA TYR A 11 -9.24 -9.92 0.10
C TYR A 11 -8.36 -11.14 0.43
N SER A 12 -8.97 -12.21 0.96
CA SER A 12 -8.36 -13.52 1.10
C SER A 12 -9.00 -14.48 0.13
N CYS A 13 -8.21 -15.18 -0.66
CA CYS A 13 -8.67 -16.23 -1.57
C CYS A 13 -8.00 -17.57 -1.23
N GLU A 14 -8.43 -18.66 -1.89
CA GLU A 14 -7.73 -19.93 -1.78
C GLU A 14 -6.26 -19.77 -2.17
N TRP A 15 -5.38 -20.35 -1.37
CA TRP A 15 -3.94 -20.12 -1.48
C TRP A 15 -3.14 -21.36 -1.15
N PRO A 16 -2.03 -21.64 -1.88
CA PRO A 16 -1.21 -22.80 -1.57
C PRO A 16 -0.61 -22.69 -0.15
N GLU A 17 -0.79 -23.72 0.67
CA GLU A 17 -0.38 -23.73 2.09
C GLU A 17 1.10 -23.40 2.32
N ARG A 18 1.97 -23.80 1.38
CA ARG A 18 3.43 -23.58 1.48
C ARG A 18 3.91 -22.28 0.84
N HIS A 19 2.98 -21.43 0.35
CA HIS A 19 3.38 -20.16 -0.26
C HIS A 19 3.84 -19.18 0.82
N PRO A 20 4.98 -18.47 0.64
CA PRO A 20 5.51 -17.55 1.66
C PRO A 20 4.59 -16.35 1.95
N PHE A 21 3.80 -15.89 0.99
CA PHE A 21 2.84 -14.81 1.20
C PHE A 21 1.64 -15.30 2.01
N PRO A 22 1.36 -14.70 3.18
CA PRO A 22 0.31 -15.14 4.09
C PRO A 22 -1.07 -14.61 3.65
N MET A 23 -1.65 -15.17 2.59
CA MET A 23 -2.93 -14.71 2.01
C MET A 23 -4.06 -14.62 3.04
N ALA A 24 -4.05 -15.47 4.07
CA ALA A 24 -5.06 -15.45 5.13
C ALA A 24 -4.98 -14.23 6.06
N LYS A 25 -3.92 -13.42 6.00
CA LYS A 25 -3.69 -12.28 6.91
C LYS A 25 -4.85 -11.29 6.93
N PHE A 26 -5.48 -11.03 5.79
CA PHE A 26 -6.57 -10.05 5.68
C PHE A 26 -7.82 -10.50 6.42
N ARG A 27 -8.18 -11.79 6.29
CA ARG A 27 -9.27 -12.40 7.06
C ARG A 27 -8.94 -12.43 8.55
N ALA A 28 -7.73 -12.88 8.91
CA ALA A 28 -7.28 -12.96 10.30
C ALA A 28 -7.29 -11.58 10.99
N LEU A 29 -6.89 -10.51 10.27
CA LEU A 29 -6.98 -9.14 10.77
C LEU A 29 -8.44 -8.76 11.08
N ARG A 30 -9.36 -9.00 10.15
CA ARG A 30 -10.78 -8.68 10.34
C ARG A 30 -11.38 -9.44 11.53
N GLU A 31 -11.09 -10.75 11.62
CA GLU A 31 -11.53 -11.59 12.74
C GLU A 31 -10.93 -11.11 14.08
N ARG A 32 -9.67 -10.72 14.08
CA ARG A 32 -9.01 -10.18 15.28
C ARG A 32 -9.63 -8.87 15.74
N LEU A 33 -9.89 -7.95 14.84
CA LEU A 33 -10.56 -6.68 15.16
C LEU A 33 -11.98 -6.91 15.71
N SER A 34 -12.73 -7.84 15.10
CA SER A 34 -14.04 -8.25 15.63
C SER A 34 -13.95 -8.80 17.07
N THR A 35 -12.98 -9.69 17.31
CA THR A 35 -12.74 -10.25 18.65
C THR A 35 -12.36 -9.18 19.70
N LEU A 36 -11.70 -8.10 19.25
CA LEU A 36 -11.35 -6.95 20.09
C LEU A 36 -12.52 -5.97 20.29
N GLY A 37 -13.70 -6.25 19.74
CA GLY A 37 -14.90 -5.46 19.94
C GLY A 37 -15.05 -4.29 18.96
N PHE A 38 -14.23 -4.18 17.91
CA PHE A 38 -14.34 -3.08 16.94
C PHE A 38 -15.69 -3.00 16.25
N ASP A 39 -16.43 -4.11 16.15
CA ASP A 39 -17.77 -4.15 15.56
C ASP A 39 -18.84 -3.46 16.43
N ALA A 40 -18.58 -3.30 17.73
CA ALA A 40 -19.48 -2.68 18.68
C ALA A 40 -19.14 -1.20 18.97
N LEU A 41 -18.07 -0.67 18.35
CA LEU A 41 -17.68 0.73 18.53
C LEU A 41 -18.50 1.64 17.59
N ASP A 42 -19.23 2.60 18.13
CA ASP A 42 -19.98 3.60 17.37
C ASP A 42 -19.07 4.48 16.49
N GLU A 43 -17.79 4.56 16.85
CA GLU A 43 -16.76 5.28 16.12
C GLU A 43 -16.22 4.53 14.91
N VAL A 44 -16.52 3.24 14.74
CA VAL A 44 -16.04 2.42 13.62
C VAL A 44 -17.17 2.14 12.64
N ARG A 45 -16.90 2.38 11.36
CA ARG A 45 -17.83 2.05 10.28
C ARG A 45 -17.16 1.15 9.24
N TRP A 46 -17.54 -0.10 9.20
CA TRP A 46 -17.13 -1.02 8.17
C TRP A 46 -17.84 -0.75 6.84
N MET A 47 -17.06 -0.72 5.77
CA MET A 47 -17.53 -0.48 4.41
C MET A 47 -16.99 -1.54 3.46
N THR A 48 -17.83 -1.99 2.53
CA THR A 48 -17.47 -3.01 1.54
C THR A 48 -17.23 -2.36 0.19
N PRO A 49 -16.04 -2.50 -0.41
CA PRO A 49 -15.74 -1.92 -1.70
C PRO A 49 -16.31 -2.75 -2.85
N ARG A 50 -16.35 -2.14 -4.04
CA ARG A 50 -16.55 -2.83 -5.31
C ARG A 50 -15.20 -3.08 -5.97
N PRO A 51 -15.09 -4.08 -6.88
CA PRO A 51 -13.90 -4.26 -7.70
C PRO A 51 -13.56 -3.00 -8.49
N ALA A 52 -12.27 -2.73 -8.67
CA ALA A 52 -11.81 -1.61 -9.49
C ALA A 52 -12.29 -1.75 -10.93
N SER A 53 -12.73 -0.65 -11.53
CA SER A 53 -13.13 -0.63 -12.94
C SER A 53 -11.93 -0.61 -13.88
N SER A 54 -12.10 -1.16 -15.09
CA SER A 54 -11.07 -1.07 -16.14
C SER A 54 -10.70 0.38 -16.45
N LYS A 55 -11.63 1.33 -16.36
CA LYS A 55 -11.36 2.77 -16.56
C LYS A 55 -10.34 3.28 -15.53
N ALA A 56 -10.50 2.93 -14.26
CA ALA A 56 -9.57 3.34 -13.20
C ALA A 56 -8.19 2.69 -13.41
N LEU A 57 -8.15 1.40 -13.73
CA LEU A 57 -6.90 0.67 -13.94
C LEU A 57 -6.10 1.21 -15.13
N LEU A 58 -6.76 1.54 -16.22
CA LEU A 58 -6.13 2.08 -17.45
C LEU A 58 -5.51 3.47 -17.28
N ARG A 59 -5.79 4.17 -16.19
CA ARG A 59 -5.08 5.42 -15.85
C ARG A 59 -3.64 5.20 -15.39
N THR A 60 -3.35 3.97 -14.92
CA THR A 60 -2.07 3.62 -14.31
C THR A 60 -1.36 2.53 -15.10
N HIS A 61 -2.07 1.47 -15.43
CA HIS A 61 -1.52 0.28 -16.06
C HIS A 61 -1.75 0.27 -17.56
N THR A 62 -0.78 -0.26 -18.30
CA THR A 62 -0.90 -0.38 -19.75
C THR A 62 -1.98 -1.40 -20.14
N ALA A 63 -2.66 -1.17 -21.26
CA ALA A 63 -3.71 -2.06 -21.74
C ALA A 63 -3.18 -3.49 -22.00
N ASP A 64 -1.96 -3.62 -22.56
CA ASP A 64 -1.29 -4.89 -22.80
C ASP A 64 -1.04 -5.64 -21.48
N TYR A 65 -0.53 -4.94 -20.45
CA TYR A 65 -0.31 -5.58 -19.16
C TYR A 65 -1.61 -6.05 -18.51
N LEU A 66 -2.66 -5.24 -18.54
CA LEU A 66 -3.98 -5.63 -18.01
C LEU A 66 -4.56 -6.82 -18.75
N GLN A 67 -4.44 -6.88 -20.08
CA GLN A 67 -4.88 -8.03 -20.85
C GLN A 67 -4.15 -9.31 -20.41
N ARG A 68 -2.83 -9.27 -20.31
CA ARG A 68 -2.02 -10.40 -19.84
C ARG A 68 -2.33 -10.79 -18.39
N PHE A 69 -2.61 -9.81 -17.53
CA PHE A 69 -3.05 -10.04 -16.15
C PHE A 69 -4.36 -10.85 -16.12
N TYR A 70 -5.37 -10.43 -16.87
CA TYR A 70 -6.66 -11.14 -16.93
C TYR A 70 -6.55 -12.55 -17.52
N LEU A 71 -5.68 -12.75 -18.50
CA LEU A 71 -5.49 -14.04 -19.16
C LEU A 71 -4.53 -15.00 -18.43
N GLY A 72 -3.87 -14.53 -17.35
CA GLY A 72 -2.87 -15.34 -16.67
C GLY A 72 -1.53 -15.45 -17.40
N GLU A 73 -1.29 -14.55 -18.34
CA GLU A 73 -0.07 -14.53 -19.17
C GLU A 73 1.08 -13.76 -18.52
N ILE A 74 0.87 -13.25 -17.30
CA ILE A 74 1.94 -12.72 -16.43
C ILE A 74 2.57 -13.86 -15.63
N ALA A 75 2.96 -14.94 -16.32
CA ALA A 75 3.48 -16.14 -15.68
C ALA A 75 4.75 -15.88 -14.84
N PRO A 76 4.93 -16.59 -13.72
CA PRO A 76 6.17 -16.56 -12.97
C PRO A 76 7.26 -17.24 -13.80
N THR A 77 8.04 -16.47 -14.54
CA THR A 77 9.38 -16.93 -14.94
C THR A 77 10.28 -16.78 -13.72
N ARG A 78 11.41 -17.47 -13.65
CA ARG A 78 12.42 -17.28 -12.59
C ARG A 78 12.88 -15.81 -12.41
N ARG A 79 12.38 -14.90 -13.24
CA ARG A 79 12.68 -13.46 -13.28
C ARG A 79 11.44 -12.58 -13.18
N THR A 80 10.21 -13.15 -13.14
CA THR A 80 9.00 -12.36 -12.97
C THR A 80 8.51 -12.43 -11.55
N PRO A 81 8.25 -11.42 -11.09
CA PRO A 81 8.46 -10.91 -9.76
C PRO A 81 7.21 -10.85 -8.91
N SER A 82 5.99 -11.24 -9.35
CA SER A 82 4.87 -11.26 -8.41
C SER A 82 4.95 -12.43 -7.43
N GLY A 83 5.61 -13.51 -7.82
CA GLY A 83 5.65 -14.73 -7.01
C GLY A 83 4.29 -15.42 -6.82
N PHE A 84 3.20 -14.86 -7.37
CA PHE A 84 1.85 -15.35 -7.17
C PHE A 84 1.43 -16.36 -8.25
N PRO A 85 0.88 -17.52 -7.86
CA PRO A 85 0.23 -18.44 -8.80
C PRO A 85 -1.07 -17.80 -9.32
N TRP A 86 -1.19 -17.68 -10.63
CA TRP A 86 -2.39 -17.10 -11.22
C TRP A 86 -3.63 -18.00 -11.00
N SER A 87 -4.76 -17.36 -10.72
CA SER A 87 -6.08 -17.96 -10.71
C SER A 87 -7.16 -16.89 -10.93
N PRO A 88 -8.38 -17.25 -11.38
CA PRO A 88 -9.49 -16.31 -11.45
C PRO A 88 -9.79 -15.66 -10.08
N ALA A 89 -9.69 -16.42 -8.99
CA ALA A 89 -9.87 -15.91 -7.63
C ALA A 89 -8.81 -14.86 -7.25
N LEU A 90 -7.57 -15.02 -7.70
CA LEU A 90 -6.51 -14.01 -7.49
C LEU A 90 -6.81 -12.73 -8.28
N VAL A 91 -7.32 -12.85 -9.50
CA VAL A 91 -7.74 -11.67 -10.29
C VAL A 91 -8.84 -10.91 -9.56
N GLU A 92 -9.90 -11.60 -9.14
CA GLU A 92 -11.00 -10.99 -8.40
C GLU A 92 -10.51 -10.32 -7.10
N ARG A 93 -9.70 -11.04 -6.32
CA ARG A 93 -9.06 -10.53 -5.11
C ARG A 93 -8.28 -9.24 -5.39
N THR A 94 -7.48 -9.22 -6.44
CA THR A 94 -6.66 -8.06 -6.79
C THR A 94 -7.52 -6.85 -7.20
N LEU A 95 -8.58 -7.08 -7.96
CA LEU A 95 -9.52 -6.02 -8.33
C LEU A 95 -10.27 -5.46 -7.11
N LEU A 96 -10.64 -6.32 -6.17
CA LEU A 96 -11.25 -5.91 -4.90
C LEU A 96 -10.28 -5.09 -4.04
N GLU A 97 -9.01 -5.49 -3.96
CA GLU A 97 -7.96 -4.78 -3.22
C GLU A 97 -7.78 -3.35 -3.75
N VAL A 98 -7.60 -3.19 -5.06
CA VAL A 98 -7.51 -1.87 -5.71
C VAL A 98 -8.80 -1.08 -5.52
N GLY A 99 -9.97 -1.74 -5.67
CA GLY A 99 -11.26 -1.12 -5.42
C GLY A 99 -11.43 -0.64 -3.97
N GLY A 100 -10.82 -1.35 -3.02
CA GLY A 100 -10.77 -0.95 -1.62
C GLY A 100 -10.00 0.35 -1.42
N THR A 101 -8.83 0.48 -2.02
CA THR A 101 -8.04 1.70 -1.93
C THR A 101 -8.73 2.87 -2.62
N LEU A 102 -9.39 2.65 -3.77
CA LEU A 102 -10.25 3.67 -4.40
C LEU A 102 -11.40 4.10 -3.48
N ALA A 103 -12.10 3.16 -2.84
CA ALA A 103 -13.18 3.48 -1.90
C ALA A 103 -12.64 4.23 -0.67
N THR A 104 -11.43 3.89 -0.22
CA THR A 104 -10.77 4.56 0.92
C THR A 104 -10.47 6.02 0.62
N VAL A 105 -9.86 6.33 -0.53
CA VAL A 105 -9.55 7.72 -0.88
C VAL A 105 -10.81 8.55 -1.10
N GLN A 106 -11.86 7.99 -1.72
CA GLN A 106 -13.15 8.67 -1.87
C GLN A 106 -13.79 8.97 -0.51
N THR A 107 -13.78 8.00 0.39
CA THR A 107 -14.32 8.17 1.74
C THR A 107 -13.51 9.19 2.54
N ALA A 108 -12.18 9.18 2.43
CA ALA A 108 -11.31 10.12 3.13
C ALA A 108 -11.50 11.58 2.66
N LEU A 109 -11.83 11.81 1.38
CA LEU A 109 -12.21 13.14 0.89
C LEU A 109 -13.44 13.70 1.59
N GLU A 110 -14.38 12.84 1.97
CA GLU A 110 -15.62 13.23 2.64
C GLU A 110 -15.47 13.34 4.17
N THR A 111 -14.69 12.43 4.77
CA THR A 111 -14.61 12.25 6.23
C THR A 111 -13.32 12.74 6.86
N GLY A 112 -12.32 13.08 6.03
CA GLY A 112 -10.97 13.49 6.46
C GLY A 112 -10.03 12.33 6.77
N LEU A 113 -10.52 11.12 7.03
CA LEU A 113 -9.72 9.92 7.27
C LEU A 113 -10.52 8.67 6.92
N ALA A 114 -9.86 7.68 6.30
CA ALA A 114 -10.39 6.34 6.10
C ALA A 114 -9.25 5.33 6.03
N LEU A 115 -9.52 4.07 6.33
CA LEU A 115 -8.53 2.98 6.31
C LEU A 115 -8.97 1.89 5.33
N ASN A 116 -8.00 1.25 4.67
CA ASN A 116 -8.20 -0.02 3.97
C ASN A 116 -7.48 -1.15 4.73
N SER A 117 -8.14 -2.26 4.93
CA SER A 117 -7.54 -3.44 5.57
C SER A 117 -6.70 -4.31 4.62
N ALA A 118 -6.51 -3.85 3.39
CA ALA A 118 -5.64 -4.43 2.37
C ALA A 118 -5.02 -3.30 1.54
N GLY A 119 -4.28 -3.63 0.48
CA GLY A 119 -3.60 -2.63 -0.36
C GLY A 119 -2.12 -2.52 -0.01
N GLY A 120 -1.51 -1.39 -0.40
CA GLY A 120 -0.07 -1.20 -0.26
C GLY A 120 0.72 -1.99 -1.30
N THR A 121 0.19 -2.11 -2.52
CA THR A 121 0.82 -2.91 -3.58
C THR A 121 1.83 -2.10 -4.39
N HIS A 122 2.75 -1.48 -3.67
CA HIS A 122 3.69 -0.44 -4.10
C HIS A 122 4.79 -0.91 -5.09
N HIS A 123 5.01 -2.23 -5.19
CA HIS A 123 6.02 -2.78 -6.11
C HIS A 123 5.53 -2.95 -7.55
N ALA A 124 4.22 -2.97 -7.81
CA ALA A 124 3.71 -3.13 -9.17
C ALA A 124 4.00 -1.87 -10.01
N TYR A 125 4.58 -2.10 -11.20
CA TYR A 125 4.82 -1.06 -12.20
C TYR A 125 3.61 -0.89 -13.11
N ALA A 126 3.66 0.09 -14.00
CA ALA A 126 2.58 0.31 -14.96
C ALA A 126 2.40 -0.88 -15.95
N ASP A 127 3.47 -1.61 -16.23
CA ASP A 127 3.55 -2.63 -17.28
C ASP A 127 3.94 -4.03 -16.80
N ARG A 128 4.17 -4.20 -15.49
CA ARG A 128 4.60 -5.47 -14.90
C ARG A 128 4.33 -5.57 -13.41
N ALA A 129 4.16 -6.79 -12.95
CA ALA A 129 4.12 -7.16 -11.53
C ALA A 129 5.52 -7.18 -10.92
N SER A 130 5.61 -7.03 -9.59
CA SER A 130 6.84 -7.15 -8.79
C SER A 130 6.48 -7.41 -7.32
N GLY A 131 7.36 -8.05 -6.54
CA GLY A 131 7.31 -8.06 -5.07
C GLY A 131 5.95 -8.42 -4.43
N TYR A 132 5.29 -9.47 -4.89
CA TYR A 132 3.92 -9.84 -4.47
C TYR A 132 2.83 -8.80 -4.82
N CYS A 133 3.13 -7.85 -5.70
CA CYS A 133 2.21 -6.83 -6.18
C CYS A 133 1.88 -7.05 -7.66
N LEU A 134 0.58 -7.12 -7.96
CA LEU A 134 0.08 -7.33 -9.33
C LEU A 134 -0.36 -6.01 -9.97
N LEU A 135 -1.16 -5.22 -9.27
CA LEU A 135 -1.59 -3.89 -9.68
C LEU A 135 -1.22 -2.92 -8.56
N ASN A 136 -0.75 -1.72 -8.89
CA ASN A 136 -0.39 -0.70 -7.91
C ASN A 136 -1.64 0.09 -7.48
N ASP A 137 -2.21 -0.31 -6.37
CA ASP A 137 -3.45 0.27 -5.86
C ASP A 137 -3.27 1.73 -5.43
N LEU A 138 -2.12 2.08 -4.84
CA LEU A 138 -1.80 3.47 -4.46
C LEU A 138 -1.75 4.36 -5.70
N ALA A 139 -1.05 3.91 -6.75
CA ALA A 139 -0.94 4.66 -7.99
C ALA A 139 -2.28 4.80 -8.72
N VAL A 140 -3.12 3.74 -8.72
CA VAL A 140 -4.47 3.81 -9.28
C VAL A 140 -5.32 4.83 -8.54
N ALA A 141 -5.27 4.83 -7.20
CA ALA A 141 -6.01 5.78 -6.38
C ALA A 141 -5.53 7.24 -6.60
N VAL A 142 -4.22 7.45 -6.70
CA VAL A 142 -3.65 8.78 -6.97
C VAL A 142 -4.05 9.29 -8.35
N HIS A 143 -3.96 8.48 -9.39
CA HIS A 143 -4.42 8.89 -10.73
C HIS A 143 -5.93 9.18 -10.77
N ASP A 144 -6.73 8.48 -9.97
CA ASP A 144 -8.16 8.79 -9.82
C ASP A 144 -8.37 10.15 -9.14
N LEU A 145 -7.66 10.43 -8.04
CA LEU A 145 -7.69 11.73 -7.36
C LEU A 145 -7.28 12.88 -8.28
N LEU A 146 -6.21 12.72 -9.06
CA LEU A 146 -5.74 13.72 -10.00
C LEU A 146 -6.77 13.99 -11.12
N ALA A 147 -7.40 12.94 -11.65
CA ALA A 147 -8.31 13.03 -12.78
C ALA A 147 -9.71 13.53 -12.40
N GLU A 148 -10.29 13.00 -11.30
CA GLU A 148 -11.69 13.24 -10.94
C GLU A 148 -11.83 14.40 -9.93
N HIS A 149 -10.85 14.59 -9.03
CA HIS A 149 -10.92 15.58 -7.95
C HIS A 149 -10.00 16.80 -8.16
N ARG A 150 -9.18 16.81 -9.22
CA ARG A 150 -8.29 17.91 -9.59
C ARG A 150 -7.36 18.34 -8.45
N LEU A 151 -6.88 17.40 -7.66
CA LEU A 151 -5.87 17.69 -6.65
C LEU A 151 -4.53 17.98 -7.31
N GLU A 152 -3.79 18.94 -6.75
CA GLU A 152 -2.52 19.42 -7.29
C GLU A 152 -1.30 18.98 -6.48
N ARG A 153 -1.50 18.49 -5.25
CA ARG A 153 -0.43 18.04 -4.37
C ARG A 153 -0.88 16.85 -3.55
N ILE A 154 -0.37 15.69 -3.93
CA ILE A 154 -0.64 14.42 -3.25
C ILE A 154 0.69 13.87 -2.75
N LEU A 155 0.75 13.50 -1.48
CA LEU A 155 1.90 12.86 -0.86
C LEU A 155 1.60 11.37 -0.64
N ILE A 156 2.52 10.52 -1.08
CA ILE A 156 2.54 9.10 -0.72
C ILE A 156 3.64 8.92 0.31
N VAL A 157 3.28 8.51 1.52
CA VAL A 157 4.20 8.16 2.61
C VAL A 157 4.22 6.64 2.71
N ASP A 158 5.31 6.06 2.22
CA ASP A 158 5.52 4.62 2.24
C ASP A 158 6.46 4.26 3.39
N CYS A 159 5.91 3.58 4.39
CA CYS A 159 6.60 3.09 5.59
C CYS A 159 6.73 1.57 5.60
N ASP A 160 6.50 0.88 4.48
CA ASP A 160 6.87 -0.53 4.31
C ASP A 160 8.39 -0.71 4.42
N VAL A 161 8.85 -1.86 4.91
CA VAL A 161 10.30 -2.10 5.03
C VAL A 161 10.99 -2.22 3.67
N HIS A 162 10.23 -2.46 2.61
CA HIS A 162 10.69 -2.50 1.23
C HIS A 162 10.47 -1.14 0.55
N GLN A 163 11.35 -0.73 -0.33
CA GLN A 163 11.11 0.49 -1.11
C GLN A 163 9.97 0.29 -2.10
N GLY A 164 9.04 1.24 -2.18
CA GLY A 164 7.97 1.27 -3.19
C GLY A 164 8.46 1.63 -4.59
N ASP A 165 9.25 0.75 -5.20
CA ASP A 165 9.91 0.96 -6.49
C ASP A 165 8.93 1.17 -7.65
N GLY A 166 7.82 0.43 -7.66
CA GLY A 166 6.75 0.58 -8.65
C GLY A 166 6.09 1.95 -8.56
N THR A 167 5.78 2.40 -7.34
CA THR A 167 5.18 3.71 -7.07
C THR A 167 6.13 4.84 -7.49
N ALA A 168 7.41 4.77 -7.08
CA ALA A 168 8.44 5.74 -7.47
C ALA A 168 8.58 5.82 -9.00
N TRP A 169 8.61 4.67 -9.68
CA TRP A 169 8.71 4.62 -11.14
C TRP A 169 7.51 5.25 -11.83
N ILE A 170 6.28 4.97 -11.38
CA ILE A 170 5.06 5.49 -11.99
C ILE A 170 5.02 7.01 -11.91
N PHE A 171 5.37 7.59 -10.75
CA PHE A 171 5.27 9.03 -10.52
C PHE A 171 6.53 9.84 -10.79
N ARG A 172 7.62 9.24 -11.28
CA ARG A 172 8.92 9.90 -11.51
C ARG A 172 8.90 11.19 -12.34
N HIS A 173 7.82 11.47 -13.04
CA HIS A 173 7.63 12.65 -13.90
C HIS A 173 6.32 13.39 -13.62
N GLU A 174 5.65 13.09 -12.49
CA GLU A 174 4.39 13.73 -12.10
C GLU A 174 4.61 14.69 -10.92
N PRO A 175 4.84 15.99 -11.17
CA PRO A 175 5.23 16.94 -10.13
C PRO A 175 4.13 17.22 -9.09
N ARG A 176 2.89 16.81 -9.33
CA ARG A 176 1.79 16.91 -8.37
C ARG A 176 1.78 15.80 -7.32
N VAL A 177 2.64 14.78 -7.49
CA VAL A 177 2.76 13.65 -6.57
C VAL A 177 4.16 13.66 -5.99
N PHE A 178 4.24 13.68 -4.67
CA PHE A 178 5.51 13.51 -3.95
C PHE A 178 5.57 12.09 -3.38
N THR A 179 6.60 11.34 -3.75
CA THR A 179 6.83 9.97 -3.26
C THR A 179 7.90 9.98 -2.17
N PHE A 180 7.52 9.55 -0.97
CA PHE A 180 8.42 9.36 0.17
C PHE A 180 8.48 7.88 0.52
N SER A 181 9.69 7.31 0.69
CA SER A 181 9.86 5.93 1.15
C SER A 181 10.94 5.85 2.24
N ILE A 182 10.59 5.27 3.39
CA ILE A 182 11.55 4.93 4.46
C ILE A 182 11.67 3.42 4.57
N HIS A 183 12.80 2.87 4.14
CA HIS A 183 12.95 1.44 3.87
C HIS A 183 14.31 0.88 4.29
N GLY A 184 14.41 -0.44 4.32
CA GLY A 184 15.66 -1.14 4.57
C GLY A 184 16.64 -1.03 3.39
N GLU A 185 17.84 -0.49 3.64
CA GLU A 185 18.88 -0.27 2.64
C GLU A 185 19.17 -1.52 1.80
N ALA A 186 19.33 -2.67 2.46
CA ALA A 186 19.67 -3.94 1.83
C ALA A 186 18.47 -4.85 1.53
N ASN A 187 17.23 -4.37 1.75
CA ASN A 187 16.02 -5.13 1.43
C ASN A 187 15.66 -5.03 -0.05
N PHE A 188 14.71 -5.87 -0.47
CA PHE A 188 14.09 -5.77 -1.78
C PHE A 188 13.46 -4.38 -1.99
N PRO A 189 13.44 -3.85 -3.22
CA PRO A 189 14.14 -4.32 -4.40
C PRO A 189 15.66 -4.12 -4.29
N PHE A 190 16.46 -5.01 -4.91
CA PHE A 190 17.92 -4.88 -4.86
C PHE A 190 18.43 -3.73 -5.73
N GLU A 191 17.72 -3.42 -6.80
CA GLU A 191 17.92 -2.22 -7.61
C GLU A 191 16.84 -1.22 -7.21
N LYS A 192 17.22 -0.18 -6.47
CA LYS A 192 16.30 0.87 -6.00
C LYS A 192 15.90 1.80 -7.15
N VAL A 193 14.67 2.28 -7.10
CA VAL A 193 14.17 3.35 -7.98
C VAL A 193 14.14 4.64 -7.18
N GLN A 194 14.61 5.73 -7.76
CA GLN A 194 14.62 7.01 -7.07
C GLN A 194 13.20 7.53 -6.85
N SER A 195 12.82 7.69 -5.59
CA SER A 195 11.64 8.46 -5.15
C SER A 195 12.01 9.95 -5.06
N ASP A 196 11.03 10.83 -4.81
CA ASP A 196 11.35 12.23 -4.49
C ASP A 196 12.14 12.32 -3.18
N ARG A 197 11.86 11.42 -2.22
CA ARG A 197 12.65 11.28 -0.99
C ARG A 197 12.76 9.82 -0.57
N ASP A 198 13.99 9.30 -0.55
CA ASP A 198 14.31 7.97 -0.02
C ASP A 198 15.10 8.08 1.29
N VAL A 199 14.71 7.29 2.30
CA VAL A 199 15.39 7.16 3.58
C VAL A 199 15.78 5.71 3.78
N ALA A 200 16.97 5.36 3.31
CA ALA A 200 17.52 4.00 3.44
C ALA A 200 18.10 3.81 4.84
N LEU A 201 17.59 2.86 5.60
CA LEU A 201 18.00 2.58 6.97
C LEU A 201 18.70 1.20 7.07
N PRO A 202 19.71 1.06 7.93
CA PRO A 202 20.44 -0.19 8.09
C PRO A 202 19.59 -1.27 8.74
N ARG A 203 19.97 -2.52 8.49
CA ARG A 203 19.39 -3.69 9.18
C ARG A 203 19.47 -3.52 10.70
N GLY A 204 18.40 -3.91 11.41
CA GLY A 204 18.32 -3.82 12.87
C GLY A 204 17.99 -2.43 13.41
N THR A 205 17.62 -1.49 12.54
CA THR A 205 17.11 -0.18 12.98
C THR A 205 15.94 -0.36 13.95
N GLY A 206 16.07 0.23 15.13
CA GLY A 206 15.06 0.24 16.18
C GLY A 206 14.25 1.53 16.21
N ASP A 207 13.27 1.57 17.12
CA ASP A 207 12.22 2.60 17.23
C ASP A 207 12.74 4.03 17.22
N ASP A 208 13.65 4.37 18.15
CA ASP A 208 14.15 5.74 18.29
C ASP A 208 14.83 6.28 17.03
N THR A 209 15.60 5.43 16.35
CA THR A 209 16.30 5.83 15.13
C THR A 209 15.31 6.01 14.00
N TYR A 210 14.36 5.08 13.88
CA TYR A 210 13.32 5.12 12.84
C TYR A 210 12.47 6.38 12.97
N LEU A 211 11.92 6.65 14.16
CA LEU A 211 11.07 7.83 14.42
C LEU A 211 11.80 9.16 14.20
N ARG A 212 13.06 9.26 14.68
CA ARG A 212 13.86 10.48 14.43
C ARG A 212 14.12 10.70 12.94
N CYS A 213 14.41 9.65 12.19
CA CYS A 213 14.61 9.76 10.74
C CYS A 213 13.29 10.13 10.04
N LEU A 214 12.19 9.46 10.39
CA LEU A 214 10.88 9.74 9.81
C LEU A 214 10.48 11.21 10.03
N ALA A 215 10.50 11.69 11.27
CA ALA A 215 10.13 13.07 11.59
C ALA A 215 11.05 14.08 10.88
N ARG A 216 12.37 13.90 10.96
CA ARG A 216 13.35 14.79 10.32
C ARG A 216 13.11 14.98 8.83
N GLU A 217 12.72 13.90 8.13
CA GLU A 217 12.56 13.92 6.69
C GLU A 217 11.13 14.26 6.24
N LEU A 218 10.12 13.89 7.03
CA LEU A 218 8.72 14.11 6.67
C LEU A 218 8.24 15.54 7.03
N ASP A 219 8.66 16.09 8.16
CA ASP A 219 8.24 17.44 8.60
C ASP A 219 8.53 18.54 7.55
N PRO A 220 9.74 18.62 6.95
CA PRO A 220 9.99 19.57 5.86
C PRO A 220 9.11 19.34 4.64
N ILE A 221 8.86 18.07 4.28
CA ILE A 221 7.99 17.74 3.13
C ILE A 221 6.57 18.26 3.36
N LEU A 222 6.03 18.02 4.56
CA LEU A 222 4.69 18.49 4.91
C LEU A 222 4.59 20.02 4.89
N SER A 223 5.63 20.73 5.37
CA SER A 223 5.66 22.18 5.41
C SER A 223 5.86 22.84 4.04
N ASP A 224 6.70 22.27 3.19
CA ASP A 224 7.10 22.86 1.90
C ASP A 224 6.17 22.44 0.76
N PHE A 225 5.91 21.14 0.62
CA PHE A 225 5.03 20.60 -0.40
C PHE A 225 3.55 20.87 -0.09
N ARG A 226 3.18 20.93 1.19
CA ARG A 226 1.80 21.21 1.68
C ARG A 226 0.77 20.36 0.97
N PRO A 227 0.79 19.02 1.14
CA PRO A 227 -0.09 18.12 0.43
C PRO A 227 -1.56 18.43 0.75
N GLN A 228 -2.43 18.29 -0.25
CA GLN A 228 -3.88 18.37 -0.10
C GLN A 228 -4.47 17.01 0.30
N PHE A 229 -3.74 15.93 -0.02
CA PHE A 229 -4.11 14.57 0.31
C PHE A 229 -2.85 13.75 0.62
N VAL A 230 -2.94 12.86 1.60
CA VAL A 230 -1.85 11.95 1.99
C VAL A 230 -2.35 10.52 1.90
N LEU A 231 -1.64 9.68 1.14
CA LEU A 231 -1.77 8.23 1.21
C LEU A 231 -0.65 7.71 2.11
N PHE A 232 -1.01 6.97 3.14
CA PHE A 232 -0.06 6.37 4.08
C PHE A 232 -0.06 4.85 3.90
N ASP A 233 1.04 4.32 3.38
CA ASP A 233 1.27 2.87 3.30
C ASP A 233 1.97 2.41 4.59
N ALA A 234 1.17 1.82 5.48
CA ALA A 234 1.58 1.40 6.81
C ALA A 234 2.03 -0.06 6.82
N GLY A 235 3.15 -0.38 6.17
CA GLY A 235 3.72 -1.72 6.16
C GLY A 235 4.00 -2.23 7.58
N ALA A 236 3.45 -3.40 7.93
CA ALA A 236 3.68 -4.02 9.25
C ALA A 236 4.97 -4.86 9.31
N ASP A 237 5.64 -5.04 8.20
CA ASP A 237 6.86 -5.84 8.05
C ASP A 237 8.14 -5.14 8.56
N VAL A 238 8.01 -3.89 8.99
CA VAL A 238 9.02 -3.18 9.79
C VAL A 238 9.18 -3.77 11.19
N HIS A 239 8.22 -4.59 11.66
CA HIS A 239 8.24 -5.19 12.99
C HIS A 239 9.35 -6.22 13.14
N ALA A 240 9.99 -6.25 14.33
CA ALA A 240 11.10 -7.14 14.66
C ALA A 240 10.79 -8.65 14.48
N GLY A 241 9.53 -9.04 14.53
CA GLY A 241 9.06 -10.42 14.33
C GLY A 241 8.76 -10.79 12.88
N ASP A 242 8.86 -9.86 11.92
CA ASP A 242 8.64 -10.17 10.52
C ASP A 242 9.83 -10.92 9.91
N ARG A 243 9.54 -11.89 9.03
CA ARG A 243 10.57 -12.74 8.43
C ARG A 243 11.20 -12.14 7.17
N LEU A 244 10.53 -11.22 6.52
CA LEU A 244 10.99 -10.54 5.30
C LEU A 244 11.55 -9.15 5.63
N GLY A 245 11.07 -8.56 6.73
CA GLY A 245 11.57 -7.31 7.28
C GLY A 245 12.93 -7.49 7.96
N HIS A 246 13.72 -6.45 7.93
CA HIS A 246 15.04 -6.46 8.57
C HIS A 246 15.19 -5.37 9.62
N PHE A 247 14.13 -4.65 9.97
CA PHE A 247 14.13 -3.72 11.09
C PHE A 247 13.84 -4.43 12.41
N SER A 248 13.98 -3.70 13.50
CA SER A 248 13.75 -4.19 14.84
C SER A 248 12.73 -3.28 15.56
N LEU A 249 11.68 -2.88 14.83
CA LEU A 249 10.66 -2.02 15.42
C LEU A 249 9.75 -2.82 16.35
N SER A 250 9.39 -2.19 17.47
CA SER A 250 8.54 -2.81 18.48
C SER A 250 7.05 -2.68 18.13
N THR A 251 6.24 -3.51 18.77
CA THR A 251 4.78 -3.36 18.75
C THR A 251 4.35 -2.01 19.34
N CYS A 252 5.09 -1.48 20.33
CA CYS A 252 4.82 -0.18 20.91
C CYS A 252 4.90 0.95 19.87
N LEU A 253 5.93 0.94 19.01
CA LEU A 253 6.06 1.95 17.95
C LEU A 253 4.87 1.90 16.99
N LEU A 254 4.49 0.71 16.52
CA LEU A 254 3.34 0.56 15.63
C LEU A 254 2.02 1.03 16.27
N TYR A 255 1.96 1.03 17.61
CA TYR A 255 0.79 1.46 18.38
C TYR A 255 0.81 2.96 18.70
N THR A 256 2.00 3.57 18.81
CA THR A 256 2.22 4.95 19.28
C THR A 256 2.86 5.84 18.24
N SER A 257 3.04 5.37 17.02
CA SER A 257 3.49 6.22 15.91
C SER A 257 2.57 7.43 15.82
N PRO A 258 3.12 8.67 15.82
CA PRO A 258 2.30 9.86 15.85
C PRO A 258 1.33 9.85 14.68
N SER A 259 0.06 9.98 15.00
CA SER A 259 -0.99 10.19 14.02
C SER A 259 -0.76 11.54 13.36
N PRO A 260 -1.05 11.72 12.06
CA PRO A 260 -1.02 13.03 11.42
C PRO A 260 -1.90 14.10 12.09
N ARG A 261 -2.53 13.78 13.22
CA ARG A 261 -3.38 14.67 14.01
C ARG A 261 -2.74 15.16 15.30
N ASP A 262 -1.58 14.66 15.69
CA ASP A 262 -0.80 15.09 16.82
C ASP A 262 0.30 16.08 16.39
#